data_5bdd704ecbd8655787433b1d7da4732e
#
_entry.id   5bdd704ecbd8655787433b1d7da4732e
#
_cell.length_a   1.000
_cell.length_b   1.000
_cell.length_c   1.000
_cell.angle_alpha   90.00
_cell.angle_beta   90.00
_cell.angle_gamma   90.00
#
_symmetry.space_group_name_H-M   'P 1'
#
loop_
_entity.id
_entity.type
_entity.pdbx_description
1 polymer ?
#
loop_
_entity_poly.entity_id
_entity_poly.type
_entity_poly.pdbx_seq_one_letter_code
_entity_poly.pdbx_strand_id
1 'polypeptide(L)'
;MGSKAKITKYIVPIIQQKIDESGARYYVEPFAGGCNVIDKIKAEYRIASDSNKYLIALFQHLQDGGELPEHITREEYNKAREAYRTGDNSLQAWYIGAVGFLASYNGRFYDGGYAGYGKDKGRVRDYYRESRNNILMQMQQGGIFGIDFSCRDYKSYTPQGCVIYCDPPYEGTKKYGNAKDFDYSEFWETMRKWSRHNNIVLISELQAPDDFITIWEKEVDRSMKAKEHFRATEKLFMWGGG
;
A
#
# COMPACT_ATOMS: atom_id res chain seq x y z
N MET A 1 1.16 -2.06 7.80
CA MET A 1 1.77 -1.58 6.55
C MET A 1 2.44 -0.24 6.83
N GLY A 2 3.64 0.00 6.29
CA GLY A 2 4.31 1.30 6.35
C GLY A 2 3.49 2.31 5.56
N SER A 3 2.68 3.12 6.24
CA SER A 3 1.86 4.12 5.55
C SER A 3 2.76 5.18 4.92
N LYS A 4 2.68 5.37 3.61
CA LYS A 4 3.33 6.47 2.87
C LYS A 4 2.74 7.85 3.19
N ALA A 5 1.70 7.93 4.02
CA ALA A 5 0.99 9.18 4.35
C ALA A 5 1.93 10.34 4.76
N LYS A 6 3.06 10.04 5.43
CA LYS A 6 4.04 11.06 5.84
C LYS A 6 4.81 11.67 4.68
N ILE A 7 5.05 10.91 3.61
CA ILE A 7 5.85 11.35 2.45
C ILE A 7 5.03 11.59 1.19
N THR A 8 3.78 11.16 1.16
CA THR A 8 2.86 11.33 0.01
C THR A 8 2.86 12.75 -0.52
N LYS A 9 2.79 13.76 0.36
CA LYS A 9 2.79 15.18 -0.03
C LYS A 9 4.05 15.62 -0.81
N TYR A 10 5.13 14.85 -0.74
CA TYR A 10 6.38 15.13 -1.46
C TYR A 10 6.48 14.32 -2.74
N ILE A 11 6.09 13.02 -2.70
CA ILE A 11 6.25 12.13 -3.86
C ILE A 11 5.13 12.27 -4.89
N VAL A 12 3.90 12.58 -4.47
CA VAL A 12 2.76 12.77 -5.39
C VAL A 12 3.03 13.86 -6.42
N PRO A 13 3.55 15.07 -6.07
CA PRO A 13 3.89 16.06 -7.06
C PRO A 13 4.93 15.60 -8.08
N ILE A 14 5.93 14.80 -7.65
CA ILE A 14 6.96 14.26 -8.54
C ILE A 14 6.34 13.26 -9.52
N ILE A 15 5.51 12.34 -9.01
CA ILE A 15 4.80 11.35 -9.85
C ILE A 15 3.90 12.07 -10.85
N GLN A 16 3.11 13.04 -10.39
CA GLN A 16 2.20 13.81 -11.25
C GLN A 16 2.96 14.55 -12.35
N GLN A 17 4.08 15.18 -12.00
CA GLN A 17 4.95 15.83 -12.97
C GLN A 17 5.41 14.86 -14.07
N LYS A 18 5.79 13.63 -13.69
CA LYS A 18 6.19 12.60 -14.67
C LYS A 18 5.06 12.17 -15.59
N ILE A 19 3.83 12.11 -15.09
CA ILE A 19 2.63 11.84 -15.91
C ILE A 19 2.41 13.00 -16.88
N ASP A 20 2.42 14.23 -16.40
CA ASP A 20 2.13 15.42 -17.18
C ASP A 20 3.20 15.64 -18.28
N GLU A 21 4.50 15.46 -17.96
CA GLU A 21 5.62 15.61 -18.90
C GLU A 21 5.62 14.52 -19.98
N SER A 22 5.28 13.28 -19.63
CA SER A 22 5.29 12.15 -20.57
C SER A 22 4.03 12.03 -21.41
N GLY A 23 2.93 12.64 -20.96
CA GLY A 23 1.60 12.43 -21.55
C GLY A 23 1.08 11.00 -21.37
N ALA A 24 1.61 10.24 -20.40
CA ALA A 24 1.19 8.88 -20.13
C ALA A 24 -0.28 8.84 -19.70
N ARG A 25 -1.08 8.04 -20.40
CA ARG A 25 -2.50 7.85 -20.07
C ARG A 25 -2.72 6.92 -18.88
N TYR A 26 -1.78 6.01 -18.62
CA TYR A 26 -1.87 4.96 -17.60
C TYR A 26 -0.92 5.24 -16.45
N TYR A 27 -1.49 5.22 -15.25
CA TYR A 27 -0.74 5.20 -14.00
C TYR A 27 -0.99 3.89 -13.27
N VAL A 28 0.07 3.21 -12.82
CA VAL A 28 -0.01 1.86 -12.26
C VAL A 28 0.69 1.78 -10.91
N GLU A 29 0.00 1.22 -9.90
CA GLU A 29 0.59 0.82 -8.61
C GLU A 29 0.46 -0.69 -8.41
N PRO A 30 1.50 -1.49 -8.68
CA PRO A 30 1.47 -2.95 -8.51
C PRO A 30 1.64 -3.40 -7.04
N PHE A 31 1.85 -2.48 -6.13
CA PHE A 31 1.93 -2.67 -4.68
C PHE A 31 1.01 -1.65 -4.00
N ALA A 32 -0.29 -1.77 -4.25
CA ALA A 32 -1.28 -0.73 -3.90
C ALA A 32 -1.37 -0.47 -2.40
N GLY A 33 -1.19 -1.49 -1.56
CA GLY A 33 -1.26 -1.35 -0.12
C GLY A 33 -2.50 -0.59 0.33
N GLY A 34 -2.33 0.51 1.06
CA GLY A 34 -3.42 1.36 1.53
C GLY A 34 -3.89 2.41 0.52
N CYS A 35 -3.45 2.36 -0.75
CA CYS A 35 -3.81 3.31 -1.83
C CYS A 35 -3.53 4.78 -1.49
N ASN A 36 -2.55 5.07 -0.63
CA ASN A 36 -2.29 6.43 -0.15
C ASN A 36 -1.62 7.36 -1.17
N VAL A 37 -1.20 6.84 -2.30
CA VAL A 37 -0.58 7.60 -3.39
C VAL A 37 -1.53 7.70 -4.57
N ILE A 38 -1.99 6.57 -5.10
CA ILE A 38 -2.88 6.51 -6.27
C ILE A 38 -4.19 7.31 -6.10
N ASP A 39 -4.70 7.40 -4.85
CA ASP A 39 -5.90 8.18 -4.54
C ASP A 39 -5.74 9.69 -4.79
N LYS A 40 -4.51 10.17 -4.94
CA LYS A 40 -4.15 11.58 -5.15
C LYS A 40 -3.63 11.88 -6.56
N ILE A 41 -3.41 10.85 -7.36
CA ILE A 41 -2.90 10.98 -8.72
C ILE A 41 -4.04 11.23 -9.70
N LYS A 42 -3.79 12.13 -10.64
CA LYS A 42 -4.66 12.39 -11.78
C LYS A 42 -4.06 11.76 -13.03
N ALA A 43 -4.73 10.76 -13.56
CA ALA A 43 -4.40 10.12 -14.83
C ALA A 43 -5.70 9.63 -15.49
N GLU A 44 -5.69 9.44 -16.79
CA GLU A 44 -6.86 8.95 -17.52
C GLU A 44 -7.29 7.56 -17.03
N TYR A 45 -6.32 6.69 -16.84
CA TYR A 45 -6.52 5.34 -16.29
C TYR A 45 -5.62 5.12 -15.08
N ARG A 46 -6.20 4.74 -13.97
CA ARG A 46 -5.48 4.39 -12.73
C ARG A 46 -5.70 2.93 -12.42
N ILE A 47 -4.60 2.18 -12.32
CA ILE A 47 -4.60 0.73 -12.09
C ILE A 47 -3.87 0.45 -10.78
N ALA A 48 -4.52 -0.25 -9.86
CA ALA A 48 -3.96 -0.67 -8.59
C ALA A 48 -4.03 -2.18 -8.44
N SER A 49 -2.95 -2.80 -8.03
CA SER A 49 -2.97 -4.22 -7.68
C SER A 49 -2.18 -4.51 -6.41
N ASP A 50 -2.50 -5.64 -5.83
CA ASP A 50 -1.79 -6.20 -4.68
C ASP A 50 -1.93 -7.72 -4.73
N SER A 51 -0.96 -8.43 -4.19
CA SER A 51 -1.02 -9.89 -4.07
C SER A 51 -2.03 -10.36 -2.99
N ASN A 52 -2.46 -9.45 -2.12
CA ASN A 52 -3.43 -9.74 -1.08
C ASN A 52 -4.86 -9.59 -1.60
N LYS A 53 -5.50 -10.72 -1.93
CA LYS A 53 -6.89 -10.75 -2.45
C LYS A 53 -7.91 -10.09 -1.52
N TYR A 54 -7.69 -10.13 -0.21
CA TYR A 54 -8.61 -9.57 0.78
C TYR A 54 -8.53 -8.03 0.82
N LEU A 55 -7.35 -7.48 0.56
CA LEU A 55 -7.17 -6.03 0.43
C LEU A 55 -7.89 -5.51 -0.82
N ILE A 56 -7.70 -6.17 -1.95
CA ILE A 56 -8.36 -5.82 -3.21
C ILE A 56 -9.88 -5.93 -3.07
N ALA A 57 -10.38 -7.03 -2.49
CA ALA A 57 -11.81 -7.22 -2.26
C ALA A 57 -12.41 -6.12 -1.35
N LEU A 58 -11.66 -5.63 -0.36
CA LEU A 58 -12.09 -4.51 0.48
C LEU A 58 -12.27 -3.23 -0.35
N PHE A 59 -11.30 -2.87 -1.19
CA PHE A 59 -11.41 -1.67 -2.02
C PHE A 59 -12.52 -1.78 -3.07
N GLN A 60 -12.68 -2.93 -3.72
CA GLN A 60 -13.78 -3.20 -4.65
C GLN A 60 -15.14 -3.07 -3.97
N HIS A 61 -15.31 -3.69 -2.78
CA HIS A 61 -16.54 -3.55 -2.00
C HIS A 61 -16.89 -2.08 -1.70
N LEU A 62 -15.88 -1.28 -1.32
CA LEU A 62 -16.09 0.14 -1.06
C LEU A 62 -16.42 0.94 -2.33
N GLN A 63 -15.80 0.62 -3.48
CA GLN A 63 -16.14 1.25 -4.77
C GLN A 63 -17.57 0.97 -5.20
N ASP A 64 -18.07 -0.22 -4.91
CA ASP A 64 -19.44 -0.65 -5.20
C ASP A 64 -20.47 -0.06 -4.22
N GLY A 65 -20.06 0.84 -3.32
CA GLY A 65 -20.91 1.47 -2.33
C GLY A 65 -21.19 0.59 -1.11
N GLY A 66 -20.41 -0.46 -0.90
CA GLY A 66 -20.55 -1.36 0.24
C GLY A 66 -20.22 -0.68 1.56
N GLU A 67 -20.91 -1.07 2.61
CA GLU A 67 -20.75 -0.53 3.95
C GLU A 67 -19.73 -1.34 4.79
N LEU A 68 -19.04 -0.66 5.68
CA LEU A 68 -18.19 -1.28 6.69
C LEU A 68 -18.93 -1.39 8.03
N PRO A 69 -18.70 -2.47 8.81
CA PRO A 69 -19.24 -2.58 10.17
C PRO A 69 -18.93 -1.34 11.00
N GLU A 70 -19.84 -0.94 11.91
CA GLU A 70 -19.59 0.19 12.79
C GLU A 70 -18.53 -0.11 13.86
N HIS A 71 -18.45 -1.35 14.29
CA HIS A 71 -17.47 -1.86 15.23
C HIS A 71 -17.13 -3.31 14.92
N ILE A 72 -15.98 -3.77 15.40
CA ILE A 72 -15.55 -5.16 15.32
C ILE A 72 -15.20 -5.63 16.73
N THR A 73 -15.87 -6.67 17.21
CA THR A 73 -15.55 -7.31 18.47
C THR A 73 -14.30 -8.19 18.38
N ARG A 74 -13.75 -8.58 19.53
CA ARG A 74 -12.63 -9.53 19.57
C ARG A 74 -13.02 -10.91 19.04
N GLU A 75 -14.26 -11.34 19.26
CA GLU A 75 -14.80 -12.61 18.76
C GLU A 75 -14.87 -12.58 17.21
N GLU A 76 -15.43 -11.53 16.64
CA GLU A 76 -15.49 -11.33 15.17
C GLU A 76 -14.10 -11.27 14.56
N TYR A 77 -13.16 -10.53 15.20
CA TYR A 77 -11.76 -10.52 14.76
C TYR A 77 -11.14 -11.91 14.75
N ASN A 78 -11.33 -12.71 15.82
CA ASN A 78 -10.78 -14.05 15.93
C ASN A 78 -11.41 -14.99 14.89
N LYS A 79 -12.73 -14.90 14.66
CA LYS A 79 -13.44 -15.67 13.62
C LYS A 79 -12.91 -15.34 12.22
N ALA A 80 -12.76 -14.06 11.89
CA ALA A 80 -12.23 -13.65 10.59
C ALA A 80 -10.76 -14.06 10.39
N ARG A 81 -9.95 -13.98 11.45
CA ARG A 81 -8.56 -14.43 11.43
C ARG A 81 -8.46 -15.94 11.22
N GLU A 82 -9.34 -16.74 11.83
CA GLU A 82 -9.38 -18.18 11.63
C GLU A 82 -9.81 -18.53 10.21
N ALA A 83 -10.87 -17.92 9.69
CA ALA A 83 -11.28 -18.08 8.30
C ALA A 83 -10.13 -17.75 7.31
N TYR A 84 -9.38 -16.67 7.57
CA TYR A 84 -8.17 -16.35 6.80
C TYR A 84 -7.12 -17.46 6.86
N ARG A 85 -6.83 -18.02 8.06
CA ARG A 85 -5.77 -19.01 8.27
C ARG A 85 -6.10 -20.37 7.68
N THR A 86 -7.36 -20.76 7.75
CA THR A 86 -7.83 -22.06 7.25
C THR A 86 -8.25 -22.03 5.79
N GLY A 87 -8.36 -20.82 5.19
CA GLY A 87 -8.92 -20.65 3.85
C GLY A 87 -10.42 -20.91 3.80
N ASP A 88 -11.12 -20.83 4.95
CA ASP A 88 -12.57 -20.97 5.01
C ASP A 88 -13.27 -19.81 4.29
N ASN A 89 -14.15 -20.17 3.36
CA ASN A 89 -14.91 -19.23 2.55
C ASN A 89 -16.29 -18.90 3.17
N SER A 90 -16.52 -19.19 4.45
CA SER A 90 -17.77 -18.86 5.16
C SER A 90 -17.97 -17.34 5.34
N LEU A 91 -16.89 -16.57 5.28
CA LEU A 91 -16.90 -15.12 5.34
C LEU A 91 -16.51 -14.51 3.98
N GLN A 92 -17.13 -13.40 3.63
CA GLN A 92 -16.80 -12.70 2.40
C GLN A 92 -15.38 -12.13 2.43
N ALA A 93 -14.67 -12.17 1.31
CA ALA A 93 -13.27 -11.75 1.22
C ALA A 93 -13.07 -10.29 1.65
N TRP A 94 -13.97 -9.37 1.28
CA TRP A 94 -13.91 -7.97 1.70
C TRP A 94 -14.00 -7.81 3.22
N TYR A 95 -14.84 -8.63 3.89
CA TYR A 95 -15.00 -8.59 5.34
C TYR A 95 -13.72 -9.07 6.05
N ILE A 96 -13.12 -10.17 5.57
CA ILE A 96 -11.81 -10.64 6.06
C ILE A 96 -10.76 -9.54 5.87
N GLY A 97 -10.79 -8.83 4.75
CA GLY A 97 -9.93 -7.68 4.46
C GLY A 97 -10.15 -6.52 5.44
N ALA A 98 -11.39 -6.10 5.60
CA ALA A 98 -11.76 -5.01 6.52
C ALA A 98 -11.32 -5.32 7.96
N VAL A 99 -11.65 -6.49 8.48
CA VAL A 99 -11.25 -6.91 9.83
C VAL A 99 -9.73 -6.98 9.96
N GLY A 100 -9.05 -7.60 8.98
CA GLY A 100 -7.60 -7.79 9.00
C GLY A 100 -6.80 -6.49 8.93
N PHE A 101 -7.22 -5.52 8.11
CA PHE A 101 -6.50 -4.25 7.96
C PHE A 101 -6.94 -3.18 8.95
N LEU A 102 -8.24 -3.08 9.26
CA LEU A 102 -8.76 -1.97 10.05
C LEU A 102 -8.81 -2.28 11.55
N ALA A 103 -8.97 -3.56 11.95
CA ALA A 103 -9.04 -3.98 13.34
C ALA A 103 -7.74 -4.59 13.89
N SER A 104 -6.67 -4.73 13.08
CA SER A 104 -5.37 -5.15 13.57
C SER A 104 -4.49 -3.97 13.97
N TYR A 105 -3.69 -4.17 15.02
CA TYR A 105 -2.75 -3.15 15.48
C TYR A 105 -1.79 -2.71 14.37
N ASN A 106 -1.71 -1.39 14.14
CA ASN A 106 -0.93 -0.77 13.07
C ASN A 106 -1.26 -1.27 11.65
N GLY A 107 -2.47 -1.77 11.39
CA GLY A 107 -2.89 -2.27 10.09
C GLY A 107 -2.10 -3.50 9.61
N ARG A 108 -1.49 -4.23 10.54
CA ARG A 108 -0.70 -5.45 10.22
C ARG A 108 -1.62 -6.64 10.05
N PHE A 109 -2.18 -6.79 8.93
CA PHE A 109 -3.12 -7.85 8.55
C PHE A 109 -2.98 -9.14 9.37
N TYR A 110 -3.76 -9.26 10.47
CA TYR A 110 -3.75 -10.31 11.50
C TYR A 110 -2.44 -10.54 12.27
N ASP A 111 -1.28 -10.06 11.81
CA ASP A 111 0.00 -10.20 12.51
C ASP A 111 0.19 -9.21 13.68
N GLY A 112 -0.60 -8.15 13.71
CA GLY A 112 -0.57 -7.15 14.78
C GLY A 112 -1.41 -7.52 16.01
N GLY A 113 -2.27 -8.53 15.90
CA GLY A 113 -3.30 -8.84 16.88
C GLY A 113 -4.44 -7.80 16.88
N TYR A 114 -5.51 -8.08 17.63
CA TYR A 114 -6.67 -7.21 17.72
C TYR A 114 -6.34 -5.87 18.40
N ALA A 115 -6.57 -4.77 17.70
CA ALA A 115 -6.25 -3.44 18.20
C ALA A 115 -7.26 -2.95 19.27
N GLY A 116 -8.56 -3.19 19.06
CA GLY A 116 -9.62 -2.87 19.99
C GLY A 116 -9.59 -1.42 20.49
N TYR A 117 -9.73 -1.28 21.80
CA TYR A 117 -9.63 0.01 22.49
C TYR A 117 -8.27 0.17 23.15
N GLY A 118 -7.73 1.39 23.16
CA GLY A 118 -6.50 1.75 23.85
C GLY A 118 -6.63 3.06 24.62
N LYS A 119 -5.66 3.34 25.50
CA LYS A 119 -5.54 4.65 26.17
C LYS A 119 -4.31 5.37 25.62
N ASP A 120 -4.50 6.59 25.16
CA ASP A 120 -3.43 7.49 24.76
C ASP A 120 -3.63 8.85 25.40
N LYS A 121 -2.66 9.30 26.21
CA LYS A 121 -2.71 10.58 26.95
C LYS A 121 -4.03 10.79 27.71
N GLY A 122 -4.53 9.73 28.35
CA GLY A 122 -5.77 9.76 29.14
C GLY A 122 -7.08 9.67 28.36
N ARG A 123 -7.02 9.61 27.03
CA ARG A 123 -8.20 9.44 26.17
C ARG A 123 -8.34 7.97 25.74
N VAL A 124 -9.58 7.47 25.75
CA VAL A 124 -9.90 6.17 25.16
C VAL A 124 -9.94 6.34 23.64
N ARG A 125 -9.17 5.50 22.93
CA ARG A 125 -9.15 5.45 21.47
C ARG A 125 -9.78 4.13 21.02
N ASP A 126 -10.64 4.23 20.04
CA ASP A 126 -11.16 3.09 19.28
C ASP A 126 -10.37 3.00 17.96
N TYR A 127 -9.40 2.11 17.91
CA TYR A 127 -8.47 2.00 16.76
C TYR A 127 -9.17 1.51 15.49
N TYR A 128 -10.17 0.65 15.61
CA TYR A 128 -10.97 0.23 14.46
C TYR A 128 -11.74 1.41 13.89
N ARG A 129 -12.47 2.15 14.73
CA ARG A 129 -13.26 3.31 14.32
C ARG A 129 -12.39 4.38 13.65
N GLU A 130 -11.19 4.64 14.18
CA GLU A 130 -10.25 5.58 13.58
C GLU A 130 -9.82 5.10 12.19
N SER A 131 -9.45 3.83 12.05
CA SER A 131 -9.03 3.24 10.76
C SER A 131 -10.18 3.23 9.74
N ARG A 132 -11.38 2.87 10.19
CA ARG A 132 -12.62 2.92 9.39
C ARG A 132 -12.90 4.34 8.89
N ASN A 133 -12.86 5.32 9.76
CA ASN A 133 -13.11 6.70 9.37
C ASN A 133 -12.07 7.22 8.38
N ASN A 134 -10.80 6.84 8.52
CA ASN A 134 -9.74 7.22 7.58
C ASN A 134 -9.99 6.68 6.17
N ILE A 135 -10.36 5.40 6.02
CA ILE A 135 -10.65 4.83 4.70
C ILE A 135 -11.94 5.40 4.11
N LEU A 136 -12.97 5.66 4.93
CA LEU A 136 -14.20 6.29 4.46
C LEU A 136 -13.96 7.75 4.02
N MET A 137 -13.10 8.51 4.72
CA MET A 137 -12.69 9.85 4.27
C MET A 137 -11.93 9.78 2.94
N GLN A 138 -11.06 8.79 2.75
CA GLN A 138 -10.36 8.56 1.49
C GLN A 138 -11.35 8.29 0.34
N MET A 139 -12.42 7.52 0.61
CA MET A 139 -13.52 7.30 -0.33
C MET A 139 -14.27 8.59 -0.65
N GLN A 140 -14.69 9.34 0.39
CA GLN A 140 -15.46 10.58 0.23
C GLN A 140 -14.72 11.65 -0.58
N GLN A 141 -13.40 11.71 -0.48
CA GLN A 141 -12.57 12.60 -1.29
C GLN A 141 -12.50 12.17 -2.77
N GLY A 142 -13.16 11.09 -3.15
CA GLY A 142 -13.27 10.61 -4.53
C GLY A 142 -12.01 9.95 -5.07
N GLY A 143 -10.94 9.88 -4.28
CA GLY A 143 -9.63 9.43 -4.74
C GLY A 143 -9.58 7.98 -5.22
N ILE A 144 -10.45 7.12 -4.68
CA ILE A 144 -10.47 5.67 -4.99
C ILE A 144 -11.42 5.33 -6.15
N PHE A 145 -12.42 6.16 -6.41
CA PHE A 145 -13.34 5.91 -7.53
C PHE A 145 -12.64 5.96 -8.88
N GLY A 146 -13.00 5.03 -9.78
CA GLY A 146 -12.41 4.91 -11.11
C GLY A 146 -10.99 4.34 -11.13
N ILE A 147 -10.53 3.72 -10.04
CA ILE A 147 -9.31 2.90 -10.05
C ILE A 147 -9.70 1.48 -10.45
N ASP A 148 -8.97 0.89 -11.39
CA ASP A 148 -9.10 -0.53 -11.74
C ASP A 148 -8.30 -1.37 -10.72
N PHE A 149 -9.01 -2.09 -9.85
CA PHE A 149 -8.43 -2.93 -8.81
C PHE A 149 -8.33 -4.39 -9.25
N SER A 150 -7.15 -4.98 -9.15
CA SER A 150 -6.96 -6.40 -9.44
C SER A 150 -6.02 -7.09 -8.45
N CYS A 151 -6.38 -8.33 -8.07
CA CYS A 151 -5.49 -9.17 -7.27
C CYS A 151 -4.52 -9.88 -8.21
N ARG A 152 -3.26 -9.42 -8.24
CA ARG A 152 -2.20 -10.03 -9.06
C ARG A 152 -0.81 -9.76 -8.51
N ASP A 153 0.11 -10.64 -8.85
CA ASP A 153 1.55 -10.42 -8.64
C ASP A 153 2.09 -9.39 -9.63
N TYR A 154 2.97 -8.49 -9.18
CA TYR A 154 3.61 -7.48 -10.03
C TYR A 154 4.33 -8.11 -11.25
N LYS A 155 4.89 -9.32 -11.09
CA LYS A 155 5.58 -10.04 -12.16
C LYS A 155 4.70 -10.40 -13.35
N SER A 156 3.39 -10.45 -13.16
CA SER A 156 2.42 -10.73 -14.23
C SER A 156 2.17 -9.55 -15.16
N TYR A 157 2.70 -8.36 -14.85
CA TYR A 157 2.55 -7.17 -15.68
C TYR A 157 3.54 -7.12 -16.83
N THR A 158 3.05 -6.67 -17.98
CA THR A 158 3.87 -6.31 -19.16
C THR A 158 3.51 -4.87 -19.56
N PRO A 159 3.81 -3.87 -18.72
CA PRO A 159 3.40 -2.49 -18.97
C PRO A 159 4.19 -1.89 -20.14
N GLN A 160 3.56 -0.95 -20.86
CA GLN A 160 4.19 -0.18 -21.91
C GLN A 160 3.61 1.24 -21.97
N GLY A 161 4.47 2.25 -21.98
CA GLY A 161 4.06 3.66 -22.02
C GLY A 161 3.32 4.15 -20.79
N CYS A 162 3.61 3.57 -19.64
CA CYS A 162 2.98 3.89 -18.35
C CYS A 162 3.92 4.69 -17.44
N VAL A 163 3.32 5.42 -16.49
CA VAL A 163 4.03 5.81 -15.26
C VAL A 163 3.65 4.79 -14.18
N ILE A 164 4.66 4.20 -13.55
CA ILE A 164 4.50 3.12 -12.59
C ILE A 164 5.16 3.55 -11.27
N TYR A 165 4.42 3.44 -10.17
CA TYR A 165 4.98 3.66 -8.84
C TYR A 165 4.98 2.36 -8.04
N CYS A 166 6.15 1.97 -7.58
CA CYS A 166 6.38 0.76 -6.80
C CYS A 166 6.74 1.10 -5.35
N ASP A 167 6.00 0.52 -4.40
CA ASP A 167 6.27 0.56 -2.97
C ASP A 167 6.38 -0.89 -2.44
N PRO A 168 7.47 -1.61 -2.79
CA PRO A 168 7.65 -3.01 -2.40
C PRO A 168 7.85 -3.14 -0.88
N PRO A 169 7.80 -4.37 -0.32
CA PRO A 169 8.32 -4.63 1.02
C PRO A 169 9.80 -4.22 1.08
N TYR A 170 10.16 -3.36 2.04
CA TYR A 170 11.54 -2.83 2.13
C TYR A 170 12.56 -3.88 2.54
N GLU A 171 13.68 -3.90 1.84
CA GLU A 171 14.80 -4.79 2.15
C GLU A 171 15.34 -4.53 3.56
N GLY A 172 15.70 -5.61 4.29
CA GLY A 172 16.21 -5.51 5.66
C GLY A 172 15.18 -5.13 6.72
N THR A 173 13.90 -4.88 6.35
CA THR A 173 12.85 -4.62 7.33
C THR A 173 12.13 -5.90 7.75
N LYS A 174 11.44 -5.84 8.91
CA LYS A 174 10.70 -6.99 9.43
C LYS A 174 9.57 -7.35 8.45
N LYS A 175 9.70 -8.51 7.81
CA LYS A 175 8.75 -9.00 6.81
C LYS A 175 7.47 -9.52 7.49
N TYR A 176 6.31 -9.19 6.92
CA TYR A 176 4.99 -9.61 7.40
C TYR A 176 4.22 -10.30 6.26
N GLY A 177 3.45 -11.33 6.61
CA GLY A 177 2.58 -12.03 5.65
C GLY A 177 3.35 -12.56 4.43
N ASN A 178 2.84 -12.27 3.23
CA ASN A 178 3.39 -12.74 1.96
C ASN A 178 4.75 -12.11 1.57
N ALA A 179 5.24 -11.14 2.34
CA ALA A 179 6.53 -10.50 2.06
C ALA A 179 7.75 -11.34 2.48
N LYS A 180 7.54 -12.51 3.10
CA LYS A 180 8.65 -13.36 3.59
C LYS A 180 9.56 -13.86 2.47
N ASP A 181 8.97 -14.16 1.31
CA ASP A 181 9.63 -14.75 0.15
C ASP A 181 9.85 -13.74 -0.99
N PHE A 182 9.85 -12.43 -0.68
CA PHE A 182 10.05 -11.41 -1.71
C PHE A 182 11.48 -11.44 -2.22
N ASP A 183 11.64 -11.67 -3.52
CA ASP A 183 12.93 -11.72 -4.21
C ASP A 183 13.30 -10.32 -4.73
N TYR A 184 14.25 -9.67 -4.04
CA TYR A 184 14.71 -8.32 -4.41
C TYR A 184 15.54 -8.33 -5.70
N SER A 185 16.27 -9.40 -5.98
CA SER A 185 17.05 -9.50 -7.23
C SER A 185 16.11 -9.55 -8.43
N GLU A 186 15.08 -10.40 -8.38
CA GLU A 186 14.05 -10.49 -9.42
C GLU A 186 13.24 -9.18 -9.53
N PHE A 187 12.97 -8.53 -8.39
CA PHE A 187 12.29 -7.23 -8.37
C PHE A 187 13.08 -6.17 -9.15
N TRP A 188 14.36 -5.95 -8.83
CA TRP A 188 15.17 -4.94 -9.50
C TRP A 188 15.36 -5.24 -10.98
N GLU A 189 15.50 -6.52 -11.36
CA GLU A 189 15.57 -6.88 -12.80
C GLU A 189 14.24 -6.60 -13.52
N THR A 190 13.11 -6.85 -12.86
CA THR A 190 11.79 -6.49 -13.39
C THR A 190 11.66 -4.98 -13.58
N MET A 191 12.14 -4.17 -12.63
CA MET A 191 12.11 -2.70 -12.75
C MET A 191 12.96 -2.21 -13.93
N ARG A 192 14.15 -2.79 -14.15
CA ARG A 192 14.98 -2.53 -15.35
C ARG A 192 14.25 -2.90 -16.63
N LYS A 193 13.65 -4.09 -16.66
CA LYS A 193 12.88 -4.56 -17.81
C LYS A 193 11.74 -3.61 -18.13
N TRP A 194 10.96 -3.18 -17.14
CA TRP A 194 9.87 -2.25 -17.38
C TRP A 194 10.37 -0.89 -17.89
N SER A 195 11.45 -0.37 -17.32
CA SER A 195 12.04 0.90 -17.75
C SER A 195 12.52 0.85 -19.22
N ARG A 196 13.08 -0.28 -19.66
CA ARG A 196 13.47 -0.49 -21.07
C ARG A 196 12.29 -0.53 -22.04
N HIS A 197 11.07 -0.81 -21.55
CA HIS A 197 9.84 -0.89 -22.35
C HIS A 197 9.05 0.42 -22.37
N ASN A 198 9.75 1.55 -22.39
CA ASN A 198 9.17 2.89 -22.47
C ASN A 198 8.20 3.21 -21.32
N ASN A 199 8.49 2.73 -20.12
CA ASN A 199 7.79 3.11 -18.90
C ASN A 199 8.65 4.03 -18.04
N ILE A 200 8.01 4.93 -17.32
CA ILE A 200 8.64 5.69 -16.23
C ILE A 200 8.36 4.94 -14.93
N VAL A 201 9.40 4.31 -14.36
CA VAL A 201 9.28 3.50 -13.15
C VAL A 201 9.88 4.25 -11.98
N LEU A 202 9.04 4.54 -10.98
CA LEU A 202 9.38 5.25 -9.75
C LEU A 202 9.31 4.27 -8.58
N ILE A 203 10.36 4.17 -7.78
CA ILE A 203 10.48 3.12 -6.75
C ILE A 203 10.79 3.76 -5.40
N SER A 204 9.92 3.54 -4.41
CA SER A 204 10.21 3.88 -3.01
C SER A 204 10.97 2.73 -2.34
N GLU A 205 12.17 3.02 -1.86
CA GLU A 205 13.02 2.09 -1.10
C GLU A 205 14.05 2.88 -0.28
N LEU A 206 14.76 2.22 0.62
CA LEU A 206 15.85 2.82 1.41
C LEU A 206 17.18 2.81 0.65
N GLN A 207 17.39 1.75 -0.13
CA GLN A 207 18.59 1.52 -0.94
C GLN A 207 18.18 0.92 -2.29
N ALA A 208 19.01 1.11 -3.29
CA ALA A 208 18.82 0.55 -4.62
C ALA A 208 20.18 0.14 -5.21
N PRO A 209 20.22 -0.71 -6.24
CA PRO A 209 21.45 -0.97 -7.01
C PRO A 209 22.01 0.31 -7.63
N ASP A 210 23.33 0.31 -7.91
CA ASP A 210 24.08 1.50 -8.37
C ASP A 210 23.58 2.08 -9.69
N ASP A 211 22.89 1.32 -10.52
CA ASP A 211 22.29 1.76 -11.77
C ASP A 211 20.92 2.45 -11.61
N PHE A 212 20.46 2.60 -10.36
CA PHE A 212 19.28 3.39 -10.05
C PHE A 212 19.68 4.71 -9.40
N ILE A 213 19.18 5.82 -9.96
CA ILE A 213 19.45 7.16 -9.47
C ILE A 213 18.40 7.59 -8.43
N THR A 214 18.84 8.22 -7.35
CA THR A 214 17.95 8.86 -6.38
C THR A 214 17.46 10.18 -6.97
N ILE A 215 16.14 10.30 -7.18
CA ILE A 215 15.51 11.54 -7.68
C ILE A 215 14.89 12.38 -6.57
N TRP A 216 14.67 11.79 -5.40
CA TRP A 216 14.22 12.45 -4.19
C TRP A 216 14.60 11.67 -2.95
N GLU A 217 14.91 12.37 -1.86
CA GLU A 217 15.14 11.77 -0.56
C GLU A 217 14.70 12.69 0.58
N LYS A 218 14.33 12.08 1.71
CA LYS A 218 13.97 12.80 2.93
C LYS A 218 14.15 11.95 4.18
N GLU A 219 14.77 12.54 5.21
CA GLU A 219 14.76 11.96 6.55
C GLU A 219 13.36 12.01 7.15
N VAL A 220 12.91 10.86 7.66
CA VAL A 220 11.64 10.71 8.37
C VAL A 220 11.85 10.00 9.71
N ASP A 221 11.18 10.48 10.74
CA ASP A 221 11.20 9.82 12.03
C ASP A 221 10.38 8.53 11.97
N ARG A 222 11.04 7.39 12.20
CA ARG A 222 10.40 6.09 12.39
C ARG A 222 10.36 5.76 13.87
N SER A 223 9.16 5.73 14.46
CA SER A 223 8.96 5.28 15.83
C SER A 223 8.87 3.75 15.85
N MET A 224 9.90 3.07 16.34
CA MET A 224 9.87 1.60 16.51
C MET A 224 9.58 1.14 17.94
N LYS A 225 9.85 1.96 18.95
CA LYS A 225 9.49 1.78 20.38
C LYS A 225 9.51 3.14 21.08
N ALA A 226 8.79 3.26 22.18
CA ALA A 226 8.58 4.51 22.93
C ALA A 226 9.85 5.23 23.46
N LYS A 227 11.06 4.74 23.14
CA LYS A 227 12.34 5.30 23.63
C LYS A 227 13.47 5.42 22.60
N GLU A 228 13.29 4.92 21.35
CA GLU A 228 14.33 5.05 20.32
C GLU A 228 13.74 5.69 19.08
N HIS A 229 14.12 6.94 18.85
CA HIS A 229 13.86 7.64 17.57
C HIS A 229 14.89 7.15 16.54
N PHE A 230 14.49 6.27 15.67
CA PHE A 230 15.33 5.89 14.52
C PHE A 230 14.92 6.76 13.33
N ARG A 231 15.87 7.50 12.76
CA ARG A 231 15.68 8.23 11.51
C ARG A 231 15.98 7.30 10.36
N ALA A 232 15.11 7.24 9.39
CA ALA A 232 15.35 6.57 8.13
C ALA A 232 15.21 7.58 6.99
N THR A 233 16.09 7.49 6.01
CA THR A 233 15.98 8.30 4.80
C THR A 233 15.12 7.55 3.79
N GLU A 234 13.89 8.02 3.60
CA GLU A 234 13.02 7.56 2.51
C GLU A 234 13.55 8.12 1.20
N LYS A 235 13.59 7.29 0.17
CA LYS A 235 14.11 7.68 -1.15
C LYS A 235 13.12 7.29 -2.24
N LEU A 236 13.20 8.01 -3.35
CA LEU A 236 12.52 7.68 -4.60
C LEU A 236 13.58 7.51 -5.68
N PHE A 237 13.54 6.37 -6.33
CA PHE A 237 14.52 5.98 -7.34
C PHE A 237 13.88 5.87 -8.73
N MET A 238 14.71 6.07 -9.73
CA MET A 238 14.45 5.71 -11.13
C MET A 238 15.67 4.98 -11.69
N TRP A 239 15.46 4.10 -12.68
CA TRP A 239 16.59 3.49 -13.39
C TRP A 239 17.34 4.55 -14.20
N GLY A 240 18.68 4.62 -14.04
CA GLY A 240 19.53 5.61 -14.67
C GLY A 240 19.80 5.38 -16.15
N GLY A 241 19.35 4.23 -16.68
CA GLY A 241 19.67 3.83 -18.04
C GLY A 241 21.07 3.24 -18.15
N GLY A 242 21.25 2.17 -18.89
CA GLY A 242 22.52 1.67 -19.37
C GLY A 242 22.61 1.95 -20.87
#